data_d30c5d81fa5054f7b2215694b57f81a7
#
_entry.id   d30c5d81fa5054f7b2215694b57f81a7
#
_cell.length_a   1.000
_cell.length_b   1.000
_cell.length_c   1.000
_cell.angle_alpha   90.00
_cell.angle_beta   90.00
_cell.angle_gamma   90.00
#
_symmetry.space_group_name_H-M   'P 1'
#
loop_
_entity.id
_entity.type
_entity.pdbx_description
1 polymer ?
#
loop_
_entity_poly.entity_id
_entity_poly.type
_entity_poly.pdbx_seq_one_letter_code
_entity_poly.pdbx_strand_id
1 'polypeptide(L)'
;MTQSTFSFNIAFTQSVNPPDQTVVLSATELWYGIRRGGRNPHDFAPYVASCEVLSGTQNEFCRKLTLADGAVHTAAGEDLIQDVIIAPPLHVQAKTVTTGATSTFLLSHGTAAKEDNERPELFLTAMYELKLDNVKPGTQAAKDIEFNYTALARGACDNAVRDIRKWKTEGKLAAWQREAEQDGAGVSNKGEILPYKD
;
A
#
# COMPACT_ATOMS: atom_id res chain seq x y z
N MET A 1 -22.17 16.05 -25.28
CA MET A 1 -21.32 16.75 -24.30
C MET A 1 -20.57 15.68 -23.54
N THR A 2 -19.25 15.59 -23.72
CA THR A 2 -18.40 14.65 -22.95
C THR A 2 -18.39 15.12 -21.50
N GLN A 3 -18.91 14.32 -20.60
CA GLN A 3 -18.83 14.56 -19.16
C GLN A 3 -17.34 14.50 -18.79
N SER A 4 -16.78 15.60 -18.27
CA SER A 4 -15.36 15.61 -17.90
C SER A 4 -15.22 14.87 -16.58
N THR A 5 -14.51 13.75 -16.61
CA THR A 5 -14.13 12.98 -15.41
C THR A 5 -13.21 13.82 -14.52
N PHE A 6 -13.52 13.92 -13.23
CA PHE A 6 -12.60 14.49 -12.25
C PHE A 6 -11.43 13.51 -12.05
N SER A 7 -10.21 14.04 -12.14
CA SER A 7 -8.98 13.25 -11.91
C SER A 7 -8.07 14.01 -10.95
N PHE A 8 -7.56 13.31 -9.95
CA PHE A 8 -6.62 13.86 -8.98
C PHE A 8 -5.56 12.82 -8.65
N ASN A 9 -4.29 13.17 -8.83
CA ASN A 9 -3.14 12.29 -8.60
C ASN A 9 -2.22 12.92 -7.58
N ILE A 10 -1.78 12.12 -6.59
CA ILE A 10 -0.87 12.57 -5.54
C ILE A 10 0.04 11.44 -5.09
N ALA A 11 1.27 11.79 -4.69
CA ALA A 11 2.21 10.87 -4.08
C ALA A 11 2.95 11.53 -2.91
N PHE A 12 3.22 10.74 -1.89
CA PHE A 12 4.11 11.09 -0.78
C PHE A 12 5.18 10.03 -0.62
N THR A 13 6.41 10.48 -0.38
CA THR A 13 7.56 9.62 -0.11
C THR A 13 8.10 9.92 1.28
N GLN A 14 8.37 8.86 2.03
CA GLN A 14 8.96 8.94 3.37
C GLN A 14 10.25 8.13 3.43
N SER A 15 11.26 8.66 4.12
CA SER A 15 12.42 7.87 4.52
C SER A 15 12.01 6.82 5.55
N VAL A 16 12.40 5.56 5.29
CA VAL A 16 12.07 4.44 6.17
C VAL A 16 12.98 4.38 7.40
N ASN A 17 14.25 4.74 7.25
CA ASN A 17 15.26 4.64 8.29
C ASN A 17 15.95 5.99 8.56
N PRO A 18 15.22 7.06 8.94
CA PRO A 18 15.87 8.33 9.27
C PRO A 18 16.80 8.16 10.50
N PRO A 19 17.80 9.03 10.68
CA PRO A 19 18.86 8.84 11.69
C PRO A 19 18.37 8.75 13.13
N ASP A 20 17.24 9.37 13.45
CA ASP A 20 16.62 9.40 14.78
C ASP A 20 15.83 8.14 15.14
N GLN A 21 15.61 7.24 14.20
CA GLN A 21 14.87 5.99 14.43
C GLN A 21 15.77 4.89 15.00
N THR A 22 15.37 4.32 16.13
CA THR A 22 16.10 3.23 16.79
C THR A 22 15.80 1.86 16.17
N VAL A 23 14.57 1.67 15.66
CA VAL A 23 14.17 0.43 14.99
C VAL A 23 14.39 0.57 13.48
N VAL A 24 15.47 0.00 13.00
CA VAL A 24 15.83 -0.02 11.57
C VAL A 24 15.10 -1.14 10.86
N LEU A 25 14.53 -0.88 9.68
CA LEU A 25 13.90 -1.88 8.83
C LEU A 25 14.84 -2.26 7.68
N SER A 26 15.00 -3.55 7.42
CA SER A 26 15.59 -4.02 6.16
C SER A 26 14.60 -3.87 5.00
N ALA A 27 15.07 -3.96 3.75
CA ALA A 27 14.21 -3.96 2.58
C ALA A 27 13.21 -5.13 2.62
N THR A 28 13.65 -6.30 3.06
CA THR A 28 12.81 -7.49 3.22
C THR A 28 11.71 -7.27 4.24
N GLU A 29 12.02 -6.70 5.42
CA GLU A 29 11.02 -6.41 6.44
C GLU A 29 10.00 -5.37 5.97
N LEU A 30 10.46 -4.30 5.30
CA LEU A 30 9.57 -3.31 4.69
C LEU A 30 8.67 -3.96 3.64
N TRP A 31 9.25 -4.81 2.78
CA TRP A 31 8.50 -5.54 1.76
C TRP A 31 7.38 -6.40 2.35
N TYR A 32 7.67 -7.24 3.35
CA TYR A 32 6.64 -8.08 3.97
C TYR A 32 5.55 -7.24 4.67
N GLY A 33 5.91 -6.08 5.20
CA GLY A 33 4.95 -5.14 5.74
C GLY A 33 3.98 -4.63 4.67
N ILE A 34 4.47 -4.08 3.55
CA ILE A 34 3.60 -3.57 2.48
C ILE A 34 2.81 -4.69 1.79
N ARG A 35 3.41 -5.88 1.61
CA ARG A 35 2.71 -7.06 1.10
C ARG A 35 1.53 -7.44 2.01
N ARG A 36 1.73 -7.40 3.32
CA ARG A 36 0.65 -7.62 4.30
C ARG A 36 -0.49 -6.62 4.10
N GLY A 37 -0.19 -5.33 3.96
CA GLY A 37 -1.19 -4.30 3.66
C GLY A 37 -1.92 -4.53 2.34
N GLY A 38 -1.23 -5.05 1.33
CA GLY A 38 -1.85 -5.43 0.07
C GLY A 38 -2.89 -6.55 0.22
N ARG A 39 -2.64 -7.52 1.07
CA ARG A 39 -3.54 -8.66 1.29
C ARG A 39 -4.58 -8.42 2.38
N ASN A 40 -4.23 -7.66 3.40
CA ASN A 40 -5.06 -7.39 4.58
C ASN A 40 -5.05 -5.88 4.89
N PRO A 41 -5.67 -5.05 4.04
CA PRO A 41 -5.58 -3.59 4.17
C PRO A 41 -6.20 -3.05 5.46
N HIS A 42 -7.08 -3.80 6.13
CA HIS A 42 -7.64 -3.44 7.43
C HIS A 42 -6.58 -3.38 8.54
N ASP A 43 -5.41 -3.98 8.37
CA ASP A 43 -4.28 -3.86 9.31
C ASP A 43 -3.65 -2.45 9.27
N PHE A 44 -3.77 -1.71 8.14
CA PHE A 44 -3.23 -0.35 7.96
C PHE A 44 -4.30 0.74 7.92
N ALA A 45 -5.49 0.39 7.43
CA ALA A 45 -6.53 1.35 7.11
C ALA A 45 -7.76 1.11 7.99
N PRO A 46 -7.93 1.87 9.09
CA PRO A 46 -9.05 1.68 10.01
C PRO A 46 -10.42 1.91 9.36
N TYR A 47 -10.46 2.59 8.22
CA TYR A 47 -11.68 2.76 7.40
C TYR A 47 -12.00 1.54 6.52
N VAL A 48 -11.25 0.44 6.62
CA VAL A 48 -11.58 -0.86 6.01
C VAL A 48 -12.04 -1.82 7.10
N ALA A 49 -13.33 -2.18 7.08
CA ALA A 49 -13.91 -3.10 8.05
C ALA A 49 -13.50 -4.55 7.79
N SER A 50 -13.47 -4.96 6.51
CA SER A 50 -13.11 -6.32 6.12
C SER A 50 -12.51 -6.37 4.72
N CYS A 51 -11.78 -7.47 4.45
CA CYS A 51 -11.22 -7.78 3.15
C CYS A 51 -11.43 -9.26 2.85
N GLU A 52 -12.01 -9.57 1.70
CA GLU A 52 -12.25 -10.92 1.20
C GLU A 52 -11.59 -11.09 -0.17
N VAL A 53 -10.73 -12.09 -0.34
CA VAL A 53 -10.16 -12.45 -1.64
C VAL A 53 -11.19 -13.27 -2.39
N LEU A 54 -11.63 -12.78 -3.55
CA LEU A 54 -12.67 -13.43 -4.37
C LEU A 54 -12.08 -14.45 -5.35
N SER A 55 -10.93 -14.14 -5.94
CA SER A 55 -10.28 -14.99 -6.95
C SER A 55 -8.84 -14.56 -7.19
N GLY A 56 -8.05 -15.42 -7.82
CA GLY A 56 -6.69 -15.10 -8.27
C GLY A 56 -5.61 -15.91 -7.57
N THR A 57 -4.39 -15.40 -7.60
CA THR A 57 -3.18 -16.02 -7.08
C THR A 57 -2.65 -15.28 -5.84
N GLN A 58 -1.46 -15.68 -5.37
CA GLN A 58 -0.79 -14.98 -4.26
C GLN A 58 -0.39 -13.54 -4.62
N ASN A 59 -0.11 -13.26 -5.90
CA ASN A 59 0.43 -11.98 -6.35
C ASN A 59 -0.52 -11.18 -7.25
N GLU A 60 -1.54 -11.83 -7.84
CA GLU A 60 -2.54 -11.19 -8.67
C GLU A 60 -3.92 -11.72 -8.29
N PHE A 61 -4.76 -10.89 -7.71
CA PHE A 61 -6.06 -11.31 -7.19
C PHE A 61 -7.09 -10.18 -7.21
N CYS A 62 -8.34 -10.59 -7.26
CA CYS A 62 -9.48 -9.72 -7.04
C CYS A 62 -9.93 -9.82 -5.58
N ARG A 63 -10.19 -8.70 -4.93
CA ARG A 63 -10.70 -8.63 -3.56
C ARG A 63 -11.91 -7.75 -3.44
N LYS A 64 -12.71 -8.02 -2.42
CA LYS A 64 -13.79 -7.16 -1.95
C LYS A 64 -13.35 -6.53 -0.62
N LEU A 65 -13.47 -5.22 -0.52
CA LEU A 65 -13.35 -4.47 0.73
C LEU A 65 -14.72 -4.02 1.15
N THR A 66 -15.08 -4.21 2.41
CA THR A 66 -16.22 -3.53 3.04
C THR A 66 -15.67 -2.34 3.83
N LEU A 67 -16.21 -1.16 3.59
CA LEU A 67 -15.71 0.06 4.20
C LEU A 67 -16.34 0.31 5.56
N ALA A 68 -15.55 0.87 6.48
CA ALA A 68 -15.98 1.44 7.75
C ALA A 68 -16.11 2.97 7.66
N ASP A 69 -16.48 3.61 8.74
CA ASP A 69 -16.46 5.07 8.86
C ASP A 69 -15.04 5.64 8.62
N GLY A 70 -14.99 6.83 8.03
CA GLY A 70 -13.72 7.52 7.75
C GLY A 70 -13.14 7.27 6.36
N ALA A 71 -13.78 6.47 5.50
CA ALA A 71 -13.44 6.38 4.09
C ALA A 71 -13.71 7.73 3.38
N VAL A 72 -12.83 8.10 2.44
CA VAL A 72 -12.99 9.33 1.67
C VAL A 72 -13.91 9.07 0.48
N HIS A 73 -14.97 9.83 0.34
CA HIS A 73 -16.08 9.80 -0.69
C HIS A 73 -16.80 8.48 -0.90
N THR A 74 -16.77 7.59 0.08
CA THR A 74 -17.57 6.36 0.12
C THR A 74 -18.23 6.25 1.49
N ALA A 75 -19.43 5.71 1.55
CA ALA A 75 -20.15 5.54 2.82
C ALA A 75 -19.68 4.26 3.55
N ALA A 76 -19.85 4.25 4.88
CA ALA A 76 -19.67 3.02 5.66
C ALA A 76 -20.64 1.94 5.18
N GLY A 77 -20.17 0.70 5.11
CA GLY A 77 -20.93 -0.45 4.62
C GLY A 77 -20.91 -0.62 3.10
N GLU A 78 -20.33 0.32 2.33
CA GLU A 78 -20.13 0.13 0.90
C GLU A 78 -19.02 -0.87 0.61
N ASP A 79 -19.25 -1.68 -0.43
CA ASP A 79 -18.27 -2.63 -0.93
C ASP A 79 -17.47 -2.05 -2.10
N LEU A 80 -16.15 -2.19 -2.06
CA LEU A 80 -15.26 -1.90 -3.17
C LEU A 80 -14.64 -3.19 -3.71
N ILE A 81 -14.78 -3.39 -5.02
CA ILE A 81 -14.08 -4.47 -5.73
C ILE A 81 -12.78 -3.91 -6.30
N GLN A 82 -11.68 -4.58 -6.01
CA GLN A 82 -10.35 -4.18 -6.43
C GLN A 82 -9.56 -5.33 -7.03
N ASP A 83 -8.92 -5.07 -8.17
CA ASP A 83 -7.84 -5.90 -8.68
C ASP A 83 -6.53 -5.47 -8.03
N VAL A 84 -5.80 -6.45 -7.50
CA VAL A 84 -4.55 -6.23 -6.77
C VAL A 84 -3.40 -6.93 -7.48
N ILE A 85 -2.30 -6.19 -7.66
CA ILE A 85 -1.04 -6.71 -8.17
C ILE A 85 0.01 -6.51 -7.08
N ILE A 86 0.68 -7.59 -6.71
CA ILE A 86 1.84 -7.61 -5.83
C ILE A 86 3.06 -7.96 -6.69
N ALA A 87 3.94 -7.00 -6.91
CA ALA A 87 5.18 -7.18 -7.69
C ALA A 87 6.38 -7.23 -6.74
N PRO A 88 6.79 -8.42 -6.28
CA PRO A 88 7.91 -8.56 -5.34
C PRO A 88 9.26 -8.17 -5.97
N PRO A 89 10.16 -7.54 -5.22
CA PRO A 89 9.98 -6.90 -3.90
C PRO A 89 9.67 -5.40 -4.01
N LEU A 90 9.03 -4.96 -5.08
CA LEU A 90 8.99 -3.57 -5.53
C LEU A 90 7.74 -2.83 -5.07
N HIS A 91 6.54 -3.32 -5.44
CA HIS A 91 5.31 -2.57 -5.17
C HIS A 91 4.07 -3.46 -4.97
N VAL A 92 3.08 -2.87 -4.34
CA VAL A 92 1.71 -3.35 -4.27
C VAL A 92 0.80 -2.30 -4.88
N GLN A 93 -0.01 -2.68 -5.85
CA GLN A 93 -1.00 -1.82 -6.47
C GLN A 93 -2.40 -2.42 -6.31
N ALA A 94 -3.37 -1.60 -5.95
CA ALA A 94 -4.77 -1.95 -5.96
C ALA A 94 -5.55 -0.99 -6.86
N LYS A 95 -6.35 -1.53 -7.79
CA LYS A 95 -7.16 -0.78 -8.72
C LYS A 95 -8.64 -1.07 -8.47
N THR A 96 -9.42 -0.04 -8.19
CA THR A 96 -10.87 -0.16 -8.05
C THR A 96 -11.51 -0.42 -9.40
N VAL A 97 -12.23 -1.53 -9.54
CA VAL A 97 -12.77 -2.02 -10.83
C VAL A 97 -13.76 -1.01 -11.42
N THR A 98 -14.62 -0.42 -10.61
CA THR A 98 -15.69 0.47 -11.08
C THR A 98 -15.19 1.83 -11.56
N THR A 99 -14.20 2.42 -10.88
CA THR A 99 -13.72 3.79 -11.16
C THR A 99 -12.37 3.82 -11.88
N GLY A 100 -11.60 2.73 -11.79
CA GLY A 100 -10.21 2.71 -12.25
C GLY A 100 -9.26 3.52 -11.37
N ALA A 101 -9.71 4.00 -10.19
CA ALA A 101 -8.84 4.64 -9.21
C ALA A 101 -7.80 3.64 -8.70
N THR A 102 -6.55 4.09 -8.52
CA THR A 102 -5.46 3.22 -8.06
C THR A 102 -4.84 3.74 -6.76
N SER A 103 -4.38 2.80 -5.94
CA SER A 103 -3.46 3.07 -4.84
C SER A 103 -2.23 2.19 -5.00
N THR A 104 -1.04 2.77 -4.87
CA THR A 104 0.22 2.04 -5.01
C THR A 104 1.15 2.37 -3.86
N PHE A 105 1.73 1.33 -3.26
CA PHE A 105 2.83 1.43 -2.32
C PHE A 105 4.09 0.90 -2.98
N LEU A 106 5.09 1.77 -3.13
CA LEU A 106 6.35 1.50 -3.81
C LEU A 106 7.50 1.56 -2.80
N LEU A 107 8.30 0.49 -2.74
CA LEU A 107 9.57 0.46 -2.05
C LEU A 107 10.67 0.91 -3.01
N SER A 108 11.53 1.82 -2.57
CA SER A 108 12.71 2.22 -3.33
C SER A 108 13.95 2.35 -2.45
N HIS A 109 15.10 2.18 -3.08
CA HIS A 109 16.41 2.34 -2.45
C HIS A 109 16.98 3.73 -2.75
N GLY A 110 17.73 4.27 -1.81
CA GLY A 110 18.51 5.47 -2.05
C GLY A 110 19.69 5.19 -2.99
N THR A 111 20.30 6.27 -3.47
CA THR A 111 21.44 6.22 -4.41
C THR A 111 22.77 6.50 -3.72
N ALA A 112 22.83 6.41 -2.39
CA ALA A 112 24.07 6.65 -1.65
C ALA A 112 25.17 5.68 -2.11
N ALA A 113 26.35 6.22 -2.37
CA ALA A 113 27.49 5.46 -2.90
C ALA A 113 28.06 4.40 -1.94
N LYS A 114 27.64 4.41 -0.68
CA LYS A 114 27.97 3.40 0.32
C LYS A 114 26.65 2.89 0.92
N GLU A 115 26.35 1.63 0.63
CA GLU A 115 25.31 0.92 1.38
C GLU A 115 25.78 0.76 2.83
N ASP A 116 25.09 1.42 3.74
CA ASP A 116 25.16 1.09 5.15
C ASP A 116 24.19 -0.09 5.39
N ASN A 117 24.75 -1.31 5.45
CA ASN A 117 23.94 -2.52 5.66
C ASN A 117 23.24 -2.53 7.03
N GLU A 118 23.73 -1.75 8.00
CA GLU A 118 23.11 -1.62 9.31
C GLU A 118 21.92 -0.66 9.26
N ARG A 119 21.98 0.37 8.36
CA ARG A 119 20.89 1.34 8.16
C ARG A 119 20.69 1.61 6.67
N PRO A 120 20.05 0.69 5.94
CA PRO A 120 19.85 0.85 4.51
C PRO A 120 18.99 2.08 4.21
N GLU A 121 19.38 2.83 3.18
CA GLU A 121 18.65 3.99 2.70
C GLU A 121 17.43 3.52 1.89
N LEU A 122 16.30 3.45 2.56
CA LEU A 122 15.02 2.98 2.01
C LEU A 122 13.98 4.08 2.06
N PHE A 123 13.12 4.07 1.05
CA PHE A 123 11.98 4.96 0.94
C PHE A 123 10.70 4.16 0.67
N LEU A 124 9.61 4.63 1.25
CA LEU A 124 8.27 4.18 0.92
C LEU A 124 7.52 5.32 0.26
N THR A 125 6.97 5.06 -0.93
CA THR A 125 6.11 6.01 -1.64
C THR A 125 4.68 5.47 -1.69
N ALA A 126 3.72 6.27 -1.22
CA ALA A 126 2.30 6.02 -1.39
C ALA A 126 1.77 6.92 -2.51
N MET A 127 1.21 6.33 -3.56
CA MET A 127 0.63 7.02 -4.72
C MET A 127 -0.85 6.72 -4.81
N TYR A 128 -1.64 7.74 -5.13
CA TYR A 128 -3.08 7.65 -5.37
C TYR A 128 -3.43 8.33 -6.67
N GLU A 129 -4.11 7.59 -7.54
CA GLU A 129 -4.67 8.10 -8.80
C GLU A 129 -6.20 7.94 -8.72
N LEU A 130 -6.87 9.06 -8.52
CA LEU A 130 -8.31 9.10 -8.33
C LEU A 130 -9.02 9.51 -9.61
N LYS A 131 -10.12 8.81 -9.94
CA LYS A 131 -11.02 9.13 -11.04
C LYS A 131 -12.45 9.02 -10.55
N LEU A 132 -13.22 10.09 -10.72
CA LEU A 132 -14.62 10.16 -10.32
C LEU A 132 -15.47 10.81 -11.41
N ASP A 133 -16.46 10.08 -11.92
CA ASP A 133 -17.35 10.56 -13.00
C ASP A 133 -18.50 11.41 -12.45
N ASN A 134 -18.83 11.30 -11.17
CA ASN A 134 -19.90 12.01 -10.49
C ASN A 134 -19.46 13.35 -9.86
N VAL A 135 -18.18 13.72 -10.02
CA VAL A 135 -17.62 14.96 -9.49
C VAL A 135 -17.24 15.89 -10.64
N LYS A 136 -17.75 17.12 -10.61
CA LYS A 136 -17.42 18.12 -11.61
C LYS A 136 -16.13 18.87 -11.22
N PRO A 137 -15.11 18.91 -12.10
CA PRO A 137 -13.88 19.64 -11.84
C PRO A 137 -14.13 21.12 -11.51
N GLY A 138 -13.34 21.67 -10.57
CA GLY A 138 -13.41 23.07 -10.16
C GLY A 138 -14.52 23.41 -9.17
N THR A 139 -15.36 22.46 -8.78
CA THR A 139 -16.39 22.64 -7.75
C THR A 139 -15.81 22.58 -6.33
N GLN A 140 -16.58 23.02 -5.33
CA GLN A 140 -16.18 22.88 -3.92
C GLN A 140 -15.99 21.41 -3.56
N ALA A 141 -16.88 20.52 -4.01
CA ALA A 141 -16.75 19.09 -3.79
C ALA A 141 -15.42 18.51 -4.34
N ALA A 142 -14.97 18.96 -5.52
CA ALA A 142 -13.67 18.57 -6.06
C ALA A 142 -12.51 19.02 -5.16
N LYS A 143 -12.53 20.26 -4.67
CA LYS A 143 -11.52 20.80 -3.76
C LYS A 143 -11.47 20.09 -2.42
N ASP A 144 -12.63 19.74 -1.87
CA ASP A 144 -12.73 18.99 -0.61
C ASP A 144 -12.13 17.58 -0.78
N ILE A 145 -12.34 16.95 -1.92
CA ILE A 145 -11.74 15.67 -2.27
C ILE A 145 -10.22 15.79 -2.37
N GLU A 146 -9.70 16.77 -3.12
CA GLU A 146 -8.26 17.02 -3.23
C GLU A 146 -7.61 17.22 -1.86
N PHE A 147 -8.23 18.03 -0.99
CA PHE A 147 -7.74 18.25 0.37
C PHE A 147 -7.71 16.96 1.20
N ASN A 148 -8.82 16.22 1.22
CA ASN A 148 -8.95 15.00 2.02
C ASN A 148 -8.03 13.90 1.53
N TYR A 149 -7.89 13.71 0.19
CA TYR A 149 -6.94 12.72 -0.36
C TYR A 149 -5.49 13.10 -0.12
N THR A 150 -5.16 14.38 -0.11
CA THR A 150 -3.81 14.84 0.26
C THR A 150 -3.48 14.43 1.69
N ALA A 151 -4.40 14.64 2.63
CA ALA A 151 -4.23 14.24 4.03
C ALA A 151 -4.15 12.71 4.17
N LEU A 152 -5.03 11.97 3.47
CA LEU A 152 -5.05 10.51 3.46
C LEU A 152 -3.74 9.93 2.92
N ALA A 153 -3.25 10.39 1.78
CA ALA A 153 -2.04 9.87 1.15
C ALA A 153 -0.80 10.10 2.01
N ARG A 154 -0.69 11.28 2.63
CA ARG A 154 0.38 11.59 3.59
C ARG A 154 0.31 10.66 4.80
N GLY A 155 -0.86 10.59 5.43
CA GLY A 155 -1.08 9.75 6.61
C GLY A 155 -0.86 8.26 6.33
N ALA A 156 -1.25 7.77 5.16
CA ALA A 156 -1.05 6.38 4.76
C ALA A 156 0.44 6.00 4.70
N CYS A 157 1.28 6.89 4.13
CA CYS A 157 2.71 6.67 4.05
C CYS A 157 3.35 6.64 5.45
N ASP A 158 3.06 7.65 6.29
CA ASP A 158 3.57 7.76 7.66
C ASP A 158 3.14 6.58 8.53
N ASN A 159 1.86 6.26 8.50
CA ASN A 159 1.27 5.17 9.28
C ASN A 159 1.84 3.82 8.87
N ALA A 160 1.98 3.55 7.57
CA ALA A 160 2.52 2.28 7.10
C ALA A 160 3.92 2.00 7.65
N VAL A 161 4.84 2.97 7.55
CA VAL A 161 6.20 2.80 8.08
C VAL A 161 6.21 2.61 9.60
N ARG A 162 5.39 3.39 10.33
CA ARG A 162 5.25 3.28 11.78
C ARG A 162 4.72 1.90 12.20
N ASP A 163 3.67 1.43 11.53
CA ASP A 163 3.01 0.17 11.88
C ASP A 163 3.90 -1.04 11.52
N ILE A 164 4.64 -0.99 10.40
CA ILE A 164 5.63 -2.00 10.06
C ILE A 164 6.74 -2.09 11.12
N ARG A 165 7.25 -0.96 11.65
CA ARG A 165 8.21 -0.99 12.76
C ARG A 165 7.63 -1.63 14.01
N LYS A 166 6.39 -1.30 14.36
CA LYS A 166 5.67 -1.92 15.47
C LYS A 166 5.58 -3.43 15.27
N TRP A 167 5.22 -3.89 14.08
CA TRP A 167 5.14 -5.32 13.77
C TRP A 167 6.48 -6.03 13.80
N LYS A 168 7.58 -5.32 13.46
CA LYS A 168 8.93 -5.86 13.67
C LYS A 168 9.19 -6.12 15.15
N THR A 169 8.94 -5.15 16.00
CA THR A 169 9.18 -5.28 17.48
C THR A 169 8.28 -6.33 18.11
N GLU A 170 7.09 -6.57 17.56
CA GLU A 170 6.15 -7.62 17.97
C GLU A 170 6.48 -9.00 17.40
N GLY A 171 7.51 -9.13 16.55
CA GLY A 171 7.88 -10.39 15.89
C GLY A 171 6.95 -10.84 14.75
N LYS A 172 5.95 -10.05 14.40
CA LYS A 172 4.93 -10.39 13.38
C LYS A 172 5.53 -10.48 11.98
N LEU A 173 6.46 -9.60 11.62
CA LEU A 173 7.09 -9.62 10.28
C LEU A 173 7.81 -10.93 9.99
N ALA A 174 8.53 -11.47 10.99
CA ALA A 174 9.22 -12.74 10.85
C ALA A 174 8.25 -13.94 10.70
N ALA A 175 7.06 -13.86 11.30
CA ALA A 175 6.02 -14.86 11.13
C ALA A 175 5.45 -14.81 9.70
N TRP A 176 5.07 -13.63 9.22
CA TRP A 176 4.52 -13.44 7.88
C TRP A 176 5.53 -13.74 6.76
N GLN A 177 6.81 -13.49 7.00
CA GLN A 177 7.86 -13.89 6.08
C GLN A 177 7.87 -15.42 5.93
N ARG A 178 7.86 -16.17 7.05
CA ARG A 178 7.83 -17.63 7.01
C ARG A 178 6.58 -18.18 6.31
N GLU A 179 5.41 -17.60 6.59
CA GLU A 179 4.17 -17.95 5.88
C GLU A 179 4.31 -17.75 4.37
N ALA A 180 4.81 -16.59 3.95
CA ALA A 180 4.98 -16.28 2.54
C ALA A 180 5.99 -17.19 1.83
N GLU A 181 7.07 -17.59 2.52
CA GLU A 181 8.07 -18.53 2.00
C GLU A 181 7.49 -19.95 1.86
N GLN A 182 6.63 -20.37 2.78
CA GLN A 182 5.92 -21.65 2.70
C GLN A 182 4.93 -21.69 1.55
N ASP A 183 4.28 -20.58 1.27
CA ASP A 183 3.32 -20.43 0.17
C ASP A 183 3.99 -20.23 -1.20
N GLY A 184 5.33 -20.27 -1.29
CA GLY A 184 6.10 -20.05 -2.52
C GLY A 184 6.13 -18.60 -3.02
N ALA A 185 5.68 -17.64 -2.21
CA ALA A 185 5.64 -16.21 -2.53
C ALA A 185 6.75 -15.41 -1.84
N GLY A 186 7.80 -16.07 -1.34
CA GLY A 186 8.88 -15.45 -0.60
C GLY A 186 9.86 -14.66 -1.46
N VAL A 187 10.50 -13.67 -0.84
CA VAL A 187 11.70 -12.99 -1.39
C VAL A 187 12.88 -13.39 -0.52
N SER A 188 13.98 -13.78 -1.12
CA SER A 188 15.18 -14.12 -0.36
C SER A 188 15.72 -12.90 0.40
N ASN A 189 16.47 -13.13 1.48
CA ASN A 189 17.14 -12.06 2.25
C ASN A 189 18.15 -11.24 1.41
N LYS A 190 18.45 -11.70 0.17
CA LYS A 190 19.30 -11.01 -0.80
C LYS A 190 18.49 -10.25 -1.86
N GLY A 191 17.17 -10.12 -1.72
CA GLY A 191 16.32 -9.52 -2.73
C GLY A 191 16.05 -10.43 -3.94
N GLU A 192 16.49 -11.68 -3.91
CA GLU A 192 16.20 -12.64 -4.98
C GLU A 192 14.77 -13.16 -4.86
N ILE A 193 14.04 -13.13 -5.96
CA ILE A 193 12.70 -13.74 -6.04
C ILE A 193 12.88 -15.25 -6.02
N LEU A 194 12.32 -15.93 -5.03
CA LEU A 194 12.32 -17.38 -4.99
C LEU A 194 11.45 -17.92 -6.15
N PRO A 195 11.90 -18.96 -6.87
CA PRO A 195 11.12 -19.52 -7.95
C PRO A 195 9.78 -20.05 -7.43
N TYR A 196 8.75 -19.81 -8.19
CA TYR A 196 7.41 -20.35 -7.96
C TYR A 196 7.51 -21.88 -7.91
N LYS A 197 6.99 -22.51 -6.88
CA LYS A 197 6.71 -23.95 -6.90
C LYS A 197 5.30 -24.11 -7.46
N ASP A 198 5.22 -24.67 -8.68
CA ASP A 198 3.97 -25.13 -9.29
C ASP A 198 3.26 -26.19 -8.42
#